data_7e83a3e044ba80872080677064c14bde
#
_entry.id   7e83a3e044ba80872080677064c14bde
#
_cell.length_a   1.000
_cell.length_b   1.000
_cell.length_c   1.000
_cell.angle_alpha   90.00
_cell.angle_beta   90.00
_cell.angle_gamma   90.00
#
_symmetry.space_group_name_H-M   'P 1'
#
loop_
_entity.id
_entity.type
_entity.pdbx_description
1 polymer ?
#
loop_
_entity_poly.entity_id
_entity_poly.type
_entity_poly.pdbx_seq_one_letter_code
_entity_poly.pdbx_strand_id
1 'polypeptide(L)'
;MRTRFREEACHSGGRYSLRVPTSATASAPAATSWRAIAWRDWVGLAARVILGGVMFVAGALKVTNLPSSVLAVRAYKLLQYDLAGVVGYGLPLVEMTVGLLLILGIFTRATAAITGLMMMSFIFGISWAWAHGYSLDCGCFGGGGQIDRLKALAQYPWEIARDIGLLALAVWLVVRPTTAYSLENRLFGPVTVSDDDLDEE
;
A
#
# COMPACT_ATOMS: atom_id res chain seq x y z
N MET A 1 54.93 69.72 -3.33
CA MET A 1 53.67 70.10 -3.95
C MET A 1 52.50 69.61 -3.04
N ARG A 2 51.81 70.63 -2.47
CA ARG A 2 50.76 70.40 -1.44
C ARG A 2 49.43 70.10 -2.13
N THR A 3 48.71 69.07 -1.73
CA THR A 3 47.29 68.89 -2.02
C THR A 3 46.50 68.75 -0.71
N ARG A 4 45.58 69.69 -0.54
CA ARG A 4 44.77 69.91 0.66
C ARG A 4 43.67 68.81 0.72
N PHE A 5 43.54 68.24 1.89
CA PHE A 5 42.30 67.56 2.29
C PHE A 5 41.22 68.61 2.59
N ARG A 6 40.12 68.54 1.94
CA ARG A 6 38.90 69.28 2.25
C ARG A 6 37.95 68.35 2.96
N GLU A 7 37.76 68.60 4.25
CA GLU A 7 36.66 68.09 5.03
C GLU A 7 35.38 68.79 4.59
N GLU A 8 34.44 68.06 4.05
CA GLU A 8 33.07 68.52 3.94
C GLU A 8 32.16 67.65 4.83
N ALA A 9 31.67 68.32 5.85
CA ALA A 9 30.69 67.81 6.80
C ALA A 9 29.41 67.41 6.07
N CYS A 10 29.03 66.17 6.23
CA CYS A 10 27.74 65.67 5.75
C CYS A 10 26.72 65.71 6.89
N HIS A 11 25.97 66.78 6.94
CA HIS A 11 24.78 66.89 7.74
C HIS A 11 23.58 66.66 6.81
N SER A 12 23.00 65.49 6.87
CA SER A 12 21.68 65.23 6.32
C SER A 12 21.02 64.02 7.00
N GLY A 13 20.17 64.33 7.94
CA GLY A 13 19.28 63.36 8.60
C GLY A 13 18.27 62.76 7.65
N GLY A 14 18.63 61.68 7.00
CA GLY A 14 17.71 60.84 6.28
C GLY A 14 17.07 59.83 7.23
N ARG A 15 15.80 60.07 7.61
CA ARG A 15 14.94 59.07 8.25
C ARG A 15 14.71 57.97 7.24
N TYR A 16 15.45 56.86 7.36
CA TYR A 16 15.10 55.63 6.67
C TYR A 16 13.80 55.11 7.29
N SER A 17 12.69 55.47 6.67
CA SER A 17 11.39 54.84 6.92
C SER A 17 11.48 53.42 6.41
N LEU A 18 11.78 52.47 7.31
CA LEU A 18 11.62 51.05 7.05
C LEU A 18 10.15 50.85 6.73
N ARG A 19 9.81 50.88 5.45
CA ARG A 19 8.53 50.33 4.97
C ARG A 19 8.59 48.83 5.24
N VAL A 20 8.11 48.44 6.39
CA VAL A 20 7.71 47.06 6.63
C VAL A 20 6.65 46.77 5.56
N PRO A 21 6.84 45.81 4.66
CA PRO A 21 5.78 45.43 3.75
C PRO A 21 4.63 44.93 4.60
N THR A 22 3.58 45.73 4.71
CA THR A 22 2.36 45.40 5.39
C THR A 22 1.78 44.20 4.67
N SER A 23 1.79 43.05 5.38
CA SER A 23 0.86 41.94 5.20
C SER A 23 0.54 41.58 3.73
N ALA A 24 1.40 40.71 3.15
CA ALA A 24 0.83 39.68 2.33
C ALA A 24 -0.20 38.97 3.23
N THR A 25 -1.47 39.21 2.97
CA THR A 25 -2.57 38.44 3.52
C THR A 25 -2.28 37.00 3.06
N ALA A 26 -1.61 36.23 3.91
CA ALA A 26 -1.52 34.81 3.74
C ALA A 26 -2.99 34.35 3.74
N SER A 27 -3.50 34.09 2.56
CA SER A 27 -4.78 33.42 2.38
C SER A 27 -4.69 32.15 3.19
N ALA A 28 -5.37 32.13 4.34
CA ALA A 28 -5.47 30.96 5.19
C ALA A 28 -5.85 29.80 4.28
N PRO A 29 -5.10 28.69 4.30
CA PRO A 29 -5.48 27.52 3.53
C PRO A 29 -6.88 27.13 3.98
N ALA A 30 -7.77 27.09 3.00
CA ALA A 30 -9.19 26.84 3.19
C ALA A 30 -9.40 25.69 4.18
N ALA A 31 -10.20 25.94 5.21
CA ALA A 31 -10.54 25.02 6.31
C ALA A 31 -11.32 23.75 5.85
N THR A 32 -11.18 23.38 4.59
CA THR A 32 -11.95 22.32 3.91
C THR A 32 -11.42 20.91 4.13
N SER A 33 -10.36 20.70 4.90
CA SER A 33 -9.71 19.38 4.79
C SER A 33 -9.75 18.50 6.02
N TRP A 34 -9.97 18.98 7.22
CA TRP A 34 -9.84 18.17 8.42
C TRP A 34 -10.81 16.97 8.49
N ARG A 35 -12.07 17.18 8.06
CA ARG A 35 -13.04 16.06 7.99
C ARG A 35 -12.78 15.12 6.80
N ALA A 36 -12.36 15.68 5.67
CA ALA A 36 -12.04 14.88 4.48
C ALA A 36 -10.73 14.08 4.66
N ILE A 37 -9.75 14.62 5.38
CA ILE A 37 -8.51 13.92 5.72
C ILE A 37 -8.82 12.77 6.69
N ALA A 38 -9.59 13.02 7.74
CA ALA A 38 -9.89 12.01 8.74
C ALA A 38 -10.65 10.79 8.18
N TRP A 39 -11.68 10.98 7.35
CA TRP A 39 -12.43 9.84 6.81
C TRP A 39 -11.61 9.02 5.82
N ARG A 40 -10.74 9.65 5.04
CA ARG A 40 -9.85 8.97 4.09
C ARG A 40 -8.80 8.10 4.78
N ASP A 41 -8.29 8.55 5.92
CA ASP A 41 -7.35 7.78 6.75
C ASP A 41 -8.04 6.55 7.34
N TRP A 42 -9.31 6.67 7.73
CA TRP A 42 -10.13 5.55 8.18
C TRP A 42 -10.44 4.56 7.06
N VAL A 43 -10.71 5.04 5.85
CA VAL A 43 -10.87 4.17 4.67
C VAL A 43 -9.57 3.41 4.38
N GLY A 44 -8.42 4.08 4.45
CA GLY A 44 -7.12 3.43 4.29
C GLY A 44 -6.86 2.37 5.37
N LEU A 45 -7.20 2.65 6.64
CA LEU A 45 -7.12 1.68 7.72
C LEU A 45 -8.04 0.48 7.48
N ALA A 46 -9.30 0.73 7.14
CA ALA A 46 -10.28 -0.32 6.84
C ALA A 46 -9.80 -1.19 5.67
N ALA A 47 -9.33 -0.58 4.59
CA ALA A 47 -8.78 -1.29 3.43
C ALA A 47 -7.59 -2.19 3.82
N ARG A 48 -6.67 -1.72 4.68
CA ARG A 48 -5.56 -2.52 5.20
C ARG A 48 -6.02 -3.71 6.01
N VAL A 49 -6.96 -3.48 6.96
CA VAL A 49 -7.46 -4.53 7.84
C VAL A 49 -8.25 -5.57 7.05
N ILE A 50 -9.08 -5.14 6.12
CA ILE A 50 -9.84 -6.06 5.26
C ILE A 50 -8.90 -6.88 4.37
N LEU A 51 -8.03 -6.21 3.62
CA LEU A 51 -7.11 -6.88 2.69
C LEU A 51 -6.13 -7.79 3.43
N GLY A 52 -5.51 -7.28 4.50
CA GLY A 52 -4.59 -8.03 5.34
C GLY A 52 -5.27 -9.19 6.07
N GLY A 53 -6.49 -8.97 6.58
CA GLY A 53 -7.29 -9.99 7.25
C GLY A 53 -7.67 -11.14 6.31
N VAL A 54 -8.13 -10.83 5.09
CA VAL A 54 -8.46 -11.83 4.07
C VAL A 54 -7.21 -12.65 3.70
N MET A 55 -6.07 -11.99 3.46
CA MET A 55 -4.81 -12.67 3.13
C MET A 55 -4.32 -13.55 4.26
N PHE A 56 -4.35 -13.04 5.50
CA PHE A 56 -3.93 -13.79 6.67
C PHE A 56 -4.80 -15.04 6.89
N VAL A 57 -6.12 -14.91 6.83
CA VAL A 57 -7.06 -16.03 6.99
C VAL A 57 -6.89 -17.04 5.86
N ALA A 58 -6.76 -16.60 4.61
CA ALA A 58 -6.54 -17.48 3.47
C ALA A 58 -5.26 -18.31 3.63
N GLY A 59 -4.16 -17.67 4.03
CA GLY A 59 -2.89 -18.37 4.32
C GLY A 59 -3.01 -19.32 5.52
N ALA A 60 -3.65 -18.90 6.61
CA ALA A 60 -3.82 -19.72 7.81
C ALA A 60 -4.63 -20.99 7.53
N LEU A 61 -5.72 -20.90 6.75
CA LEU A 61 -6.51 -22.07 6.35
C LEU A 61 -5.71 -23.05 5.48
N LYS A 62 -4.84 -22.55 4.61
CA LYS A 62 -3.98 -23.39 3.76
C LYS A 62 -2.84 -24.06 4.54
N VAL A 63 -2.26 -23.38 5.54
CA VAL A 63 -1.20 -23.94 6.39
C VAL A 63 -1.69 -25.17 7.14
N THR A 64 -2.96 -25.23 7.51
CA THR A 64 -3.52 -26.42 8.19
C THR A 64 -3.58 -27.64 7.29
N ASN A 65 -3.57 -27.47 5.95
CA ASN A 65 -3.60 -28.56 4.98
C ASN A 65 -2.73 -28.26 3.75
N LEU A 66 -1.42 -28.21 3.95
CA LEU A 66 -0.43 -27.92 2.91
C LEU A 66 -0.52 -28.85 1.68
N PRO A 67 -0.75 -30.18 1.83
CA PRO A 67 -0.90 -31.06 0.67
C PRO A 67 -2.06 -30.62 -0.25
N SER A 68 -3.15 -30.15 0.31
CA SER A 68 -4.28 -29.62 -0.46
C SER A 68 -3.92 -28.36 -1.26
N SER A 69 -3.12 -27.48 -0.67
CA SER A 69 -2.60 -26.29 -1.37
C SER A 69 -1.73 -26.65 -2.57
N VAL A 70 -0.85 -27.67 -2.41
CA VAL A 70 -0.04 -28.17 -3.53
C VAL A 70 -0.90 -28.78 -4.62
N LEU A 71 -1.92 -29.55 -4.26
CA LEU A 71 -2.87 -30.12 -5.22
C LEU A 71 -3.63 -29.01 -5.96
N ALA A 72 -4.05 -27.97 -5.27
CA ALA A 72 -4.70 -26.80 -5.89
C ALA A 72 -3.79 -26.19 -6.96
N VAL A 73 -2.54 -25.86 -6.65
CA VAL A 73 -1.59 -25.26 -7.62
C VAL A 73 -1.33 -26.18 -8.81
N ARG A 74 -1.16 -27.49 -8.56
CA ARG A 74 -0.96 -28.48 -9.63
C ARG A 74 -2.17 -28.64 -10.55
N ALA A 75 -3.38 -28.48 -10.01
CA ALA A 75 -4.61 -28.62 -10.77
C ALA A 75 -4.76 -27.59 -11.89
N TYR A 76 -4.19 -26.39 -11.75
CA TYR A 76 -4.16 -25.37 -12.80
C TYR A 76 -3.31 -25.74 -14.01
N LYS A 77 -2.38 -26.70 -13.89
CA LYS A 77 -1.47 -27.14 -14.96
C LYS A 77 -0.66 -26.01 -15.63
N LEU A 78 -0.45 -24.93 -14.92
CA LEU A 78 0.33 -23.76 -15.40
C LEU A 78 1.81 -23.90 -15.13
N LEU A 79 2.19 -24.67 -14.10
CA LEU A 79 3.57 -24.84 -13.64
C LEU A 79 4.03 -26.30 -13.81
N GLN A 80 5.33 -26.50 -13.96
CA GLN A 80 5.93 -27.82 -13.88
C GLN A 80 5.66 -28.43 -12.50
N TYR A 81 5.61 -29.76 -12.44
CA TYR A 81 5.19 -30.52 -11.26
C TYR A 81 5.96 -30.17 -9.98
N ASP A 82 7.28 -29.99 -10.09
CA ASP A 82 8.15 -29.65 -8.97
C ASP A 82 7.99 -28.19 -8.53
N LEU A 83 7.92 -27.26 -9.50
CA LEU A 83 7.67 -25.84 -9.23
C LEU A 83 6.30 -25.62 -8.59
N ALA A 84 5.28 -26.33 -9.05
CA ALA A 84 3.95 -26.28 -8.44
C ALA A 84 3.96 -26.75 -6.97
N GLY A 85 4.85 -27.69 -6.64
CA GLY A 85 5.11 -28.11 -5.26
C GLY A 85 5.67 -26.98 -4.41
N VAL A 86 6.76 -26.35 -4.87
CA VAL A 86 7.42 -25.25 -4.15
C VAL A 86 6.44 -24.07 -3.94
N VAL A 87 5.72 -23.69 -4.99
CA VAL A 87 4.72 -22.62 -4.90
C VAL A 87 3.59 -22.99 -3.95
N GLY A 88 3.07 -24.23 -4.01
CA GLY A 88 1.98 -24.69 -3.16
C GLY A 88 2.32 -24.72 -1.67
N TYR A 89 3.58 -24.99 -1.30
CA TYR A 89 4.05 -24.89 0.08
C TYR A 89 4.40 -23.46 0.50
N GLY A 90 4.98 -22.67 -0.40
CA GLY A 90 5.43 -21.32 -0.10
C GLY A 90 4.31 -20.28 -0.06
N LEU A 91 3.30 -20.43 -0.92
CA LEU A 91 2.21 -19.48 -1.07
C LEU A 91 1.47 -19.18 0.25
N PRO A 92 1.06 -20.18 1.06
CA PRO A 92 0.37 -19.90 2.33
C PRO A 92 1.22 -19.10 3.31
N LEU A 93 2.52 -19.33 3.36
CA LEU A 93 3.44 -18.61 4.24
C LEU A 93 3.58 -17.15 3.80
N VAL A 94 3.68 -16.91 2.49
CA VAL A 94 3.72 -15.55 1.93
C VAL A 94 2.40 -14.84 2.19
N GLU A 95 1.24 -15.48 1.99
CA GLU A 95 -0.08 -14.92 2.27
C GLU A 95 -0.21 -14.48 3.73
N MET A 96 0.17 -15.33 4.69
CA MET A 96 0.12 -15.02 6.12
C MET A 96 1.06 -13.86 6.46
N THR A 97 2.29 -13.89 5.98
CA THR A 97 3.30 -12.87 6.28
C THR A 97 2.87 -11.50 5.73
N VAL A 98 2.47 -11.46 4.47
CA VAL A 98 2.02 -10.23 3.80
C VAL A 98 0.74 -9.70 4.46
N GLY A 99 -0.21 -10.59 4.78
CA GLY A 99 -1.43 -10.24 5.51
C GLY A 99 -1.14 -9.61 6.87
N LEU A 100 -0.22 -10.20 7.64
CA LEU A 100 0.18 -9.68 8.95
C LEU A 100 0.88 -8.31 8.83
N LEU A 101 1.80 -8.16 7.88
CA LEU A 101 2.51 -6.90 7.62
C LEU A 101 1.53 -5.78 7.23
N LEU A 102 0.50 -6.09 6.42
CA LEU A 102 -0.57 -5.14 6.07
C LEU A 102 -1.37 -4.73 7.31
N ILE A 103 -1.78 -5.66 8.16
CA ILE A 103 -2.52 -5.36 9.40
C ILE A 103 -1.69 -4.45 10.29
N LEU A 104 -0.43 -4.77 10.51
CA LEU A 104 0.49 -3.96 11.31
C LEU A 104 0.84 -2.62 10.67
N GLY A 105 0.69 -2.49 9.35
CA GLY A 105 1.03 -1.29 8.59
C GLY A 105 2.53 -1.06 8.50
N ILE A 106 3.29 -2.13 8.33
CA ILE A 106 4.73 -2.10 8.08
C ILE A 106 4.94 -2.23 6.57
N PHE A 107 5.70 -1.30 5.97
CA PHE A 107 5.93 -1.26 4.52
C PHE A 107 4.63 -1.34 3.71
N THR A 108 3.61 -0.59 4.13
CA THR A 108 2.23 -0.66 3.59
C THR A 108 2.21 -0.63 2.06
N ARG A 109 3.01 0.22 1.43
CA ARG A 109 3.06 0.34 -0.03
C ARG A 109 3.61 -0.92 -0.71
N ALA A 110 4.70 -1.47 -0.18
CA ALA A 110 5.33 -2.66 -0.75
C ALA A 110 4.46 -3.90 -0.55
N THR A 111 3.93 -4.09 0.66
CA THR A 111 3.04 -5.23 0.97
C THR A 111 1.72 -5.16 0.20
N ALA A 112 1.15 -3.97 -0.01
CA ALA A 112 -0.02 -3.78 -0.85
C ALA A 112 0.27 -4.10 -2.34
N ALA A 113 1.46 -3.73 -2.85
CA ALA A 113 1.87 -4.05 -4.22
C ALA A 113 2.04 -5.57 -4.40
N ILE A 114 2.67 -6.26 -3.45
CA ILE A 114 2.81 -7.73 -3.46
C ILE A 114 1.43 -8.40 -3.43
N THR A 115 0.53 -7.93 -2.55
CA THR A 115 -0.85 -8.45 -2.49
C THR A 115 -1.59 -8.23 -3.80
N GLY A 116 -1.46 -7.05 -4.42
CA GLY A 116 -2.04 -6.77 -5.74
C GLY A 116 -1.54 -7.71 -6.82
N LEU A 117 -0.24 -8.00 -6.84
CA LEU A 117 0.35 -8.97 -7.77
C LEU A 117 -0.20 -10.39 -7.53
N MET A 118 -0.38 -10.79 -6.27
CA MET A 118 -0.99 -12.08 -5.93
C MET A 118 -2.44 -12.15 -6.39
N MET A 119 -3.25 -11.09 -6.19
CA MET A 119 -4.63 -11.03 -6.69
C MET A 119 -4.69 -11.13 -8.21
N MET A 120 -3.80 -10.44 -8.93
CA MET A 120 -3.71 -10.57 -10.39
C MET A 120 -3.40 -12.01 -10.81
N SER A 121 -2.48 -12.69 -10.10
CA SER A 121 -2.14 -14.09 -10.38
C SER A 121 -3.32 -15.03 -10.13
N PHE A 122 -4.12 -14.80 -9.10
CA PHE A 122 -5.33 -15.58 -8.82
C PHE A 122 -6.42 -15.35 -9.87
N ILE A 123 -6.69 -14.10 -10.22
CA ILE A 123 -7.65 -13.75 -11.29
C ILE A 123 -7.22 -14.42 -12.62
N PHE A 124 -5.93 -14.35 -12.95
CA PHE A 124 -5.39 -15.01 -14.14
C PHE A 124 -5.58 -16.52 -14.08
N GLY A 125 -5.24 -17.16 -12.97
CA GLY A 125 -5.39 -18.60 -12.78
C GLY A 125 -6.83 -19.07 -12.92
N ILE A 126 -7.79 -18.40 -12.26
CA ILE A 126 -9.21 -18.73 -12.33
C ILE A 126 -9.73 -18.53 -13.76
N SER A 127 -9.37 -17.42 -14.40
CA SER A 127 -9.78 -17.13 -15.79
C SER A 127 -9.22 -18.17 -16.76
N TRP A 128 -7.97 -18.59 -16.57
CA TRP A 128 -7.34 -19.66 -17.34
C TRP A 128 -8.08 -21.00 -17.17
N ALA A 129 -8.36 -21.39 -15.93
CA ALA A 129 -9.10 -22.61 -15.65
C ALA A 129 -10.51 -22.61 -16.28
N TRP A 130 -11.19 -21.48 -16.19
CA TRP A 130 -12.51 -21.29 -16.79
C TRP A 130 -12.47 -21.41 -18.32
N ALA A 131 -11.53 -20.72 -18.97
CA ALA A 131 -11.36 -20.74 -20.43
C ALA A 131 -11.03 -22.14 -20.97
N HIS A 132 -10.31 -22.96 -20.19
CA HIS A 132 -9.93 -24.33 -20.60
C HIS A 132 -10.92 -25.39 -20.11
N GLY A 133 -12.04 -24.99 -19.48
CA GLY A 133 -13.08 -25.90 -19.00
C GLY A 133 -12.67 -26.79 -17.83
N TYR A 134 -11.61 -26.41 -17.11
CA TYR A 134 -11.22 -27.09 -15.87
C TYR A 134 -12.24 -26.79 -14.77
N SER A 135 -12.60 -27.82 -14.00
CA SER A 135 -13.53 -27.68 -12.88
C SER A 135 -12.75 -27.74 -11.58
N LEU A 136 -12.24 -26.57 -11.16
CA LEU A 136 -11.34 -26.44 -10.03
C LEU A 136 -11.97 -25.55 -8.94
N ASP A 137 -11.67 -25.89 -7.69
CA ASP A 137 -11.78 -24.95 -6.58
C ASP A 137 -10.56 -24.02 -6.62
N CYS A 138 -10.74 -22.70 -6.48
CA CYS A 138 -9.62 -21.75 -6.53
C CYS A 138 -8.59 -21.99 -5.42
N GLY A 139 -8.95 -22.70 -4.37
CA GLY A 139 -8.09 -22.99 -3.23
C GLY A 139 -7.77 -21.76 -2.37
N CYS A 140 -8.43 -20.63 -2.60
CA CYS A 140 -8.13 -19.39 -1.85
C CYS A 140 -8.42 -19.53 -0.36
N PHE A 141 -9.44 -20.29 0.03
CA PHE A 141 -9.83 -20.52 1.42
C PHE A 141 -9.70 -21.99 1.88
N GLY A 142 -8.58 -22.63 1.56
CA GLY A 142 -8.24 -23.93 2.09
C GLY A 142 -8.86 -25.13 1.37
N GLY A 143 -9.72 -24.91 0.38
CA GLY A 143 -10.13 -25.90 -0.61
C GLY A 143 -9.02 -26.10 -1.64
N GLY A 144 -9.27 -26.88 -2.64
CA GLY A 144 -8.35 -27.07 -3.77
C GLY A 144 -8.52 -28.41 -4.43
N GLY A 145 -8.26 -28.43 -5.72
CA GLY A 145 -8.40 -29.62 -6.54
C GLY A 145 -9.63 -29.62 -7.42
N GLN A 146 -9.98 -30.79 -7.94
CA GLN A 146 -11.11 -30.92 -8.85
C GLN A 146 -12.44 -30.95 -8.08
N ILE A 147 -13.41 -30.19 -8.57
CA ILE A 147 -14.79 -30.14 -8.04
C ILE A 147 -15.80 -30.39 -9.16
N ASP A 148 -17.07 -30.54 -8.77
CA ASP A 148 -18.16 -30.66 -9.75
C ASP A 148 -18.19 -29.44 -10.68
N ARG A 149 -18.45 -29.69 -11.99
CA ARG A 149 -18.44 -28.66 -13.02
C ARG A 149 -19.49 -27.57 -12.80
N LEU A 150 -20.69 -27.96 -12.36
CA LEU A 150 -21.73 -26.96 -12.10
C LEU A 150 -21.38 -26.06 -10.94
N LYS A 151 -20.76 -26.63 -9.91
CA LYS A 151 -20.26 -25.88 -8.75
C LYS A 151 -19.13 -24.93 -9.14
N ALA A 152 -18.16 -25.38 -9.94
CA ALA A 152 -17.07 -24.53 -10.43
C ALA A 152 -17.60 -23.35 -11.23
N LEU A 153 -18.50 -23.59 -12.18
CA LEU A 153 -19.08 -22.52 -13.02
C LEU A 153 -19.88 -21.49 -12.22
N ALA A 154 -20.52 -21.89 -11.13
CA ALA A 154 -21.23 -20.99 -10.24
C ALA A 154 -20.29 -20.15 -9.36
N GLN A 155 -19.13 -20.69 -8.99
CA GLN A 155 -18.16 -20.05 -8.10
C GLN A 155 -17.25 -19.05 -8.80
N TYR A 156 -16.77 -19.33 -10.02
CA TYR A 156 -15.80 -18.50 -10.74
C TYR A 156 -16.16 -17.01 -10.85
N PRO A 157 -17.40 -16.63 -11.25
CA PRO A 157 -17.75 -15.21 -11.33
C PRO A 157 -17.63 -14.48 -9.99
N TRP A 158 -18.02 -15.16 -8.90
CA TRP A 158 -17.97 -14.62 -7.56
C TRP A 158 -16.52 -14.46 -7.07
N GLU A 159 -15.69 -15.47 -7.32
CA GLU A 159 -14.28 -15.47 -6.95
C GLU A 159 -13.51 -14.34 -7.68
N ILE A 160 -13.73 -14.21 -8.98
CA ILE A 160 -13.13 -13.13 -9.78
C ILE A 160 -13.63 -11.75 -9.29
N ALA A 161 -14.93 -11.59 -9.04
CA ALA A 161 -15.48 -10.33 -8.55
C ALA A 161 -14.88 -9.93 -7.18
N ARG A 162 -14.73 -10.89 -6.28
CA ARG A 162 -14.09 -10.71 -4.98
C ARG A 162 -12.63 -10.28 -5.15
N ASP A 163 -11.87 -11.00 -5.98
CA ASP A 163 -10.44 -10.74 -6.19
C ASP A 163 -10.19 -9.40 -6.89
N ILE A 164 -11.07 -8.98 -7.80
CA ILE A 164 -11.07 -7.62 -8.38
C ILE A 164 -11.31 -6.57 -7.30
N GLY A 165 -12.26 -6.79 -6.40
CA GLY A 165 -12.50 -5.91 -5.26
C GLY A 165 -11.28 -5.76 -4.35
N LEU A 166 -10.63 -6.88 -4.02
CA LEU A 166 -9.39 -6.89 -3.22
C LEU A 166 -8.23 -6.22 -3.98
N LEU A 167 -8.12 -6.43 -5.28
CA LEU A 167 -7.14 -5.75 -6.13
C LEU A 167 -7.35 -4.23 -6.12
N ALA A 168 -8.59 -3.77 -6.21
CA ALA A 168 -8.90 -2.33 -6.14
C ALA A 168 -8.47 -1.72 -4.79
N LEU A 169 -8.68 -2.44 -3.66
CA LEU A 169 -8.17 -2.03 -2.35
C LEU A 169 -6.64 -2.00 -2.30
N ALA A 170 -5.98 -2.99 -2.89
CA ALA A 170 -4.52 -3.03 -2.98
C ALA A 170 -3.97 -1.84 -3.77
N VAL A 171 -4.54 -1.54 -4.94
CA VAL A 171 -4.18 -0.38 -5.76
C VAL A 171 -4.41 0.92 -4.99
N TRP A 172 -5.53 1.05 -4.28
CA TRP A 172 -5.79 2.21 -3.43
C TRP A 172 -4.68 2.43 -2.39
N LEU A 173 -4.24 1.36 -1.70
CA LEU A 173 -3.19 1.43 -0.70
C LEU A 173 -1.80 1.74 -1.29
N VAL A 174 -1.52 1.29 -2.51
CA VAL A 174 -0.27 1.63 -3.23
C VAL A 174 -0.23 3.10 -3.61
N VAL A 175 -1.36 3.65 -4.09
CA VAL A 175 -1.46 5.06 -4.50
C VAL A 175 -1.50 5.98 -3.28
N ARG A 176 -2.10 5.53 -2.17
CA ARG A 176 -2.30 6.31 -0.95
C ARG A 176 -1.85 5.53 0.30
N PRO A 177 -0.54 5.41 0.52
CA PRO A 177 0.02 4.63 1.62
C PRO A 177 -0.17 5.29 3.00
N THR A 178 -0.45 6.61 3.05
CA THR A 178 -0.69 7.34 4.30
C THR A 178 -2.02 6.91 4.90
N THR A 179 -1.94 6.11 5.96
CA THR A 179 -3.11 5.61 6.69
C THR A 179 -3.00 5.93 8.16
N ALA A 180 -4.15 6.13 8.85
CA ALA A 180 -4.17 6.29 10.29
C ALA A 180 -3.54 5.07 10.98
N TYR A 181 -2.81 5.31 12.06
CA TYR A 181 -2.20 4.27 12.91
C TYR A 181 -1.25 3.30 12.17
N SER A 182 -0.51 3.77 11.14
CA SER A 182 0.58 2.98 10.57
C SER A 182 1.74 2.90 11.55
N LEU A 183 2.23 1.67 11.81
CA LEU A 183 3.41 1.46 12.65
C LEU A 183 4.66 2.08 11.99
N GLU A 184 4.67 2.12 10.67
CA GLU A 184 5.71 2.77 9.87
C GLU A 184 5.87 4.26 10.24
N ASN A 185 4.76 5.01 10.41
CA ASN A 185 4.80 6.41 10.82
C ASN A 185 5.30 6.62 12.26
N ARG A 186 5.18 5.59 13.11
CA ARG A 186 5.68 5.65 14.50
C ARG A 186 7.16 5.27 14.61
N LEU A 187 7.63 4.35 13.77
CA LEU A 187 9.00 3.85 13.80
C LEU A 187 9.95 4.65 12.90
N PHE A 188 9.43 5.16 11.77
CA PHE A 188 10.18 5.90 10.76
C PHE A 188 9.55 7.27 10.50
N GLY A 189 9.03 7.93 11.56
CA GLY A 189 8.47 9.27 11.47
C GLY A 189 9.42 10.21 10.70
N PRO A 190 8.91 11.27 10.04
CA PRO A 190 9.77 12.16 9.28
C PRO A 190 10.90 12.66 10.18
N VAL A 191 12.13 12.44 9.76
CA VAL A 191 13.29 13.10 10.37
C VAL A 191 13.06 14.59 10.11
N THR A 192 12.55 15.29 11.11
CA THR A 192 12.58 16.76 11.11
C THR A 192 14.05 17.12 11.27
N VAL A 193 14.74 17.36 10.16
CA VAL A 193 16.00 18.08 10.19
C VAL A 193 15.61 19.46 10.72
N SER A 194 16.01 19.74 11.96
CA SER A 194 15.86 21.06 12.55
C SER A 194 16.77 22.00 11.76
N ASP A 195 16.25 23.11 11.25
CA ASP A 195 17.05 24.12 10.56
C ASP A 195 18.13 24.72 11.51
N ASP A 196 18.04 24.43 12.79
CA ASP A 196 19.02 24.84 13.82
C ASP A 196 20.39 24.14 13.66
N ASP A 197 20.45 23.00 12.93
CA ASP A 197 21.71 22.26 12.71
C ASP A 197 22.54 22.84 11.55
N LEU A 198 22.05 23.83 10.83
CA LEU A 198 22.74 24.45 9.69
C LEU A 198 23.48 25.74 10.06
N ASP A 199 23.32 26.25 11.28
CA ASP A 199 23.90 27.52 11.72
C ASP A 199 25.20 27.33 12.51
N GLU A 200 25.77 26.12 12.63
CA GLU A 200 26.98 25.82 13.39
C GLU A 200 28.24 25.49 12.52
N GLU A 201 28.30 25.89 11.23
CA GLU A 201 29.55 25.79 10.44
C GLU A 201 30.11 27.16 10.01
#